data_a0c241fa9b15da6d778bd7ace0619d07
#
_entry.id   a0c241fa9b15da6d778bd7ace0619d07
#
_cell.length_a   1.000
_cell.length_b   1.000
_cell.length_c   1.000
_cell.angle_alpha   90.00
_cell.angle_beta   90.00
_cell.angle_gamma   90.00
#
_symmetry.space_group_name_H-M   'P 1'
#
loop_
_entity.id
_entity.type
_entity.pdbx_description
1 polymer ?
#
loop_
_entity_poly.entity_id
_entity_poly.type
_entity_poly.pdbx_seq_one_letter_code
_entity_poly.pdbx_strand_id
1 'polypeptide(L)'
;MTRESLIDELTTLIFEATEKRLVDGKLAADEVLFGPQARLALDSLDALQVSMALQKRYGVRLVDSKETRRILSCVGNLADHLLQKRA
;
A
#
# COMPACT_ATOMS: atom_id res chain seq x y z
N MET A 1 -10.94 14.02 3.32
CA MET A 1 -9.79 13.14 3.67
C MET A 1 -8.53 13.74 3.09
N THR A 2 -7.52 13.94 3.91
CA THR A 2 -6.23 14.46 3.45
C THR A 2 -5.34 13.33 2.98
N ARG A 3 -4.29 13.66 2.21
CA ARG A 3 -3.32 12.66 1.77
C ARG A 3 -2.62 12.01 2.97
N GLU A 4 -2.27 12.80 3.97
CA GLU A 4 -1.62 12.29 5.18
C GLU A 4 -2.51 11.31 5.94
N SER A 5 -3.78 11.66 6.09
CA SER A 5 -4.76 10.80 6.75
C SER A 5 -4.91 9.49 5.99
N LEU A 6 -4.94 9.55 4.66
CA LEU A 6 -5.05 8.38 3.82
C LEU A 6 -3.79 7.51 3.93
N ILE A 7 -2.61 8.13 3.97
CA ILE A 7 -1.36 7.39 4.15
C ILE A 7 -1.37 6.61 5.47
N ASP A 8 -1.87 7.22 6.54
CA ASP A 8 -1.98 6.55 7.84
C ASP A 8 -2.91 5.35 7.75
N GLU A 9 -4.06 5.51 7.11
CA GLU A 9 -5.01 4.41 6.92
C GLU A 9 -4.40 3.29 6.09
N LEU A 10 -3.71 3.65 5.02
CA LEU A 10 -3.08 2.66 4.13
C LEU A 10 -1.93 1.93 4.83
N THR A 11 -1.18 2.62 5.67
CA THR A 11 -0.13 2.00 6.46
C THR A 11 -0.72 0.91 7.35
N THR A 12 -1.79 1.22 8.05
CA THR A 12 -2.49 0.26 8.89
C THR A 12 -3.03 -0.92 8.07
N LEU A 13 -3.63 -0.61 6.92
CA LEU A 13 -4.16 -1.64 6.03
C LEU A 13 -3.06 -2.60 5.56
N ILE A 14 -1.92 -2.05 5.17
CA ILE A 14 -0.79 -2.87 4.70
C ILE A 14 -0.29 -3.77 5.82
N PHE A 15 -0.13 -3.23 7.03
CA PHE A 15 0.32 -4.02 8.17
C PHE A 15 -0.65 -5.16 8.45
N GLU A 16 -1.93 -4.87 8.44
CA GLU A 16 -2.96 -5.90 8.71
C GLU A 16 -3.01 -6.95 7.61
N ALA A 17 -2.98 -6.51 6.35
CA ALA A 17 -3.10 -7.41 5.20
C ALA A 17 -1.91 -8.36 5.08
N THR A 18 -0.72 -7.90 5.40
CA THR A 18 0.50 -8.69 5.27
C THR A 18 0.94 -9.33 6.56
N GLU A 19 0.30 -9.00 7.67
CA GLU A 19 0.67 -9.44 9.01
C GLU A 19 2.10 -9.07 9.38
N LYS A 20 2.60 -7.97 8.80
CA LYS A 20 3.93 -7.43 9.09
C LYS A 20 3.78 -6.09 9.77
N ARG A 21 4.70 -5.77 10.67
CA ARG A 21 4.69 -4.50 11.41
C ARG A 21 6.08 -3.96 11.55
N LEU A 22 6.16 -2.63 11.65
CA LEU A 22 7.40 -1.95 11.96
C LEU A 22 7.34 -1.46 13.41
N VAL A 23 8.52 -1.34 14.02
CA VAL A 23 8.62 -0.94 15.43
C VAL A 23 7.97 0.43 15.66
N ASP A 24 8.20 1.37 14.76
CA ASP A 24 7.63 2.72 14.87
C ASP A 24 6.20 2.82 14.35
N GLY A 25 5.69 1.76 13.72
CA GLY A 25 4.32 1.72 13.22
C GLY A 25 4.03 2.66 12.07
N LYS A 26 5.05 3.20 11.42
CA LYS A 26 4.89 4.21 10.38
C LYS A 26 5.71 3.89 9.14
N LEU A 27 5.18 4.30 7.99
CA LEU A 27 5.86 4.22 6.70
C LEU A 27 6.03 5.64 6.16
N ALA A 28 7.24 5.94 5.67
CA ALA A 28 7.46 7.18 4.95
C ALA A 28 6.72 7.12 3.61
N ALA A 29 6.19 8.26 3.16
CA ALA A 29 5.38 8.29 1.94
C ALA A 29 6.15 7.79 0.72
N ASP A 30 7.44 8.04 0.65
CA ASP A 30 8.29 7.66 -0.48
C ASP A 30 9.13 6.40 -0.21
N GLU A 31 8.85 5.73 0.88
CA GLU A 31 9.62 4.54 1.28
C GLU A 31 9.24 3.34 0.41
N VAL A 32 10.26 2.63 -0.09
CA VAL A 32 10.04 1.42 -0.88
C VAL A 32 9.41 0.33 -0.01
N LEU A 33 8.37 -0.33 -0.54
CA LEU A 33 7.66 -1.38 0.20
C LEU A 33 8.14 -2.78 -0.17
N PHE A 34 8.64 -2.98 -1.40
CA PHE A 34 8.98 -4.30 -1.92
C PHE A 34 10.48 -4.47 -2.05
N GLY A 35 10.92 -5.73 -1.97
CA GLY A 35 12.29 -6.11 -2.18
C GLY A 35 13.07 -6.26 -0.89
N PRO A 36 14.29 -6.85 -0.98
CA PRO A 36 15.05 -7.19 0.22
C PRO A 36 15.58 -5.98 1.00
N GLN A 37 15.63 -4.81 0.36
CA GLN A 37 16.14 -3.60 1.02
C GLN A 37 15.04 -2.78 1.66
N ALA A 38 13.77 -3.10 1.39
CA ALA A 38 12.65 -2.42 2.03
C ALA A 38 12.50 -2.91 3.48
N ARG A 39 12.10 -2.01 4.36
CA ARG A 39 11.90 -2.38 5.77
C ARG A 39 10.86 -3.49 5.92
N LEU A 40 9.75 -3.41 5.16
CA LEU A 40 8.73 -4.46 5.18
C LEU A 40 9.10 -5.64 4.30
N ALA A 41 9.97 -5.44 3.31
CA ALA A 41 10.42 -6.50 2.39
C ALA A 41 9.24 -7.31 1.84
N LEU A 42 8.23 -6.62 1.32
CA LEU A 42 7.04 -7.27 0.77
C LEU A 42 7.38 -8.04 -0.50
N ASP A 43 6.66 -9.13 -0.73
CA ASP A 43 6.81 -9.96 -1.93
C ASP A 43 5.51 -10.00 -2.72
N SER A 44 5.47 -10.86 -3.76
CA SER A 44 4.30 -10.97 -4.64
C SER A 44 3.03 -11.40 -3.90
N LEU A 45 3.17 -12.26 -2.92
CA LEU A 45 2.04 -12.72 -2.12
C LEU A 45 1.50 -11.58 -1.26
N ASP A 46 2.39 -10.79 -0.68
CA ASP A 46 1.99 -9.63 0.10
C ASP A 46 1.26 -8.61 -0.78
N ALA A 47 1.75 -8.41 -2.01
CA ALA A 47 1.09 -7.51 -2.96
C ALA A 47 -0.34 -7.96 -3.25
N LEU A 48 -0.53 -9.25 -3.43
CA LEU A 48 -1.87 -9.80 -3.67
C LEU A 48 -2.78 -9.54 -2.47
N GLN A 49 -2.28 -9.76 -1.26
CA GLN A 49 -3.06 -9.55 -0.06
C GLN A 49 -3.44 -8.09 0.13
N VAL A 50 -2.52 -7.17 -0.16
CA VAL A 50 -2.81 -5.74 -0.11
C VAL A 50 -3.84 -5.36 -1.17
N SER A 51 -3.72 -5.89 -2.39
CA SER A 51 -4.69 -5.66 -3.45
C SER A 51 -6.10 -6.08 -3.04
N MET A 52 -6.22 -7.26 -2.44
CA MET A 52 -7.51 -7.76 -1.99
C MET A 52 -8.10 -6.88 -0.89
N ALA A 53 -7.26 -6.43 0.03
CA ALA A 53 -7.69 -5.55 1.11
C ALA A 53 -8.16 -4.19 0.57
N LEU A 54 -7.47 -3.67 -0.44
CA LEU A 54 -7.85 -2.41 -1.07
C LEU A 54 -9.19 -2.52 -1.78
N GLN A 55 -9.41 -3.63 -2.48
CA GLN A 55 -10.68 -3.87 -3.14
C GLN A 55 -11.82 -3.94 -2.13
N LYS A 56 -11.58 -4.62 -1.02
CA LYS A 56 -12.58 -4.81 0.01
C LYS A 56 -12.93 -3.51 0.74
N ARG A 57 -11.91 -2.68 1.02
CA ARG A 57 -12.09 -1.49 1.83
C ARG A 57 -12.45 -0.25 1.00
N TYR A 58 -11.83 -0.10 -0.17
CA TYR A 58 -11.99 1.09 -1.01
C TYR A 58 -12.66 0.81 -2.34
N GLY A 59 -12.91 -0.45 -2.67
CA GLY A 59 -13.50 -0.80 -3.95
C GLY A 59 -12.56 -0.62 -5.14
N VAL A 60 -11.25 -0.53 -4.90
CA VAL A 60 -10.24 -0.32 -5.93
C VAL A 60 -9.72 -1.67 -6.40
N ARG A 61 -9.75 -1.89 -7.73
CA ARG A 61 -9.26 -3.13 -8.33
C ARG A 61 -7.95 -2.87 -9.05
N LEU A 62 -6.93 -3.64 -8.71
CA LEU A 62 -5.63 -3.59 -9.36
C LEU A 62 -5.48 -4.88 -10.17
N VAL A 63 -5.76 -4.80 -11.47
CA VAL A 63 -5.86 -5.98 -12.32
C VAL A 63 -4.59 -6.30 -13.10
N ASP A 64 -3.74 -5.30 -13.35
CA ASP A 64 -2.48 -5.47 -14.07
C ASP A 64 -1.33 -5.58 -13.07
N SER A 65 -0.56 -6.67 -13.14
CA SER A 65 0.50 -6.92 -12.17
C SER A 65 1.61 -5.87 -12.24
N LYS A 66 1.92 -5.35 -13.44
CA LYS A 66 2.93 -4.29 -13.57
C LYS A 66 2.44 -2.99 -12.95
N GLU A 67 1.19 -2.64 -13.23
CA GLU A 67 0.58 -1.44 -12.67
C GLU A 67 0.44 -1.56 -11.16
N THR A 68 0.07 -2.73 -10.67
CA THR A 68 -0.03 -2.98 -9.23
C THR A 68 1.30 -2.74 -8.55
N ARG A 69 2.40 -3.25 -9.11
CA ARG A 69 3.73 -3.04 -8.55
C ARG A 69 4.11 -1.57 -8.51
N ARG A 70 3.80 -0.86 -9.58
CA ARG A 70 4.11 0.57 -9.65
C ARG A 70 3.32 1.36 -8.62
N ILE A 71 2.03 1.07 -8.50
CA ILE A 71 1.14 1.75 -7.56
C ILE A 71 1.54 1.45 -6.12
N LEU A 72 1.93 0.21 -5.84
CA LEU A 72 2.29 -0.23 -4.50
C LEU A 72 3.77 -0.04 -4.18
N SER A 73 4.53 0.64 -5.05
CA SER A 73 5.96 0.85 -4.82
C SER A 73 6.24 1.61 -3.52
N CYS A 74 5.35 2.54 -3.17
CA CYS A 74 5.38 3.20 -1.86
C CYS A 74 3.97 3.62 -1.49
N VAL A 75 3.76 3.87 -0.22
CA VAL A 75 2.41 4.20 0.27
C VAL A 75 1.93 5.55 -0.28
N GLY A 76 2.84 6.48 -0.56
CA GLY A 76 2.47 7.76 -1.17
C GLY A 76 1.90 7.59 -2.56
N ASN A 77 2.52 6.73 -3.39
CA ASN A 77 1.98 6.45 -4.72
C ASN A 77 0.60 5.81 -4.64
N LEU A 78 0.40 4.92 -3.68
CA LEU A 78 -0.88 4.28 -3.49
C LEU A 78 -1.94 5.30 -3.06
N ALA A 79 -1.59 6.21 -2.15
CA ALA A 79 -2.50 7.25 -1.71
C ALA A 79 -2.90 8.16 -2.88
N ASP A 80 -1.94 8.55 -3.70
CA ASP A 80 -2.21 9.40 -4.86
C ASP A 80 -3.13 8.70 -5.86
N HIS A 81 -2.91 7.42 -6.07
CA HIS A 81 -3.77 6.62 -6.96
C HIS A 81 -5.21 6.60 -6.45
N LEU A 82 -5.40 6.38 -5.15
CA LEU A 82 -6.73 6.34 -4.57
C LEU A 82 -7.41 7.72 -4.63
N LEU A 83 -6.67 8.78 -4.40
CA LEU A 83 -7.22 10.13 -4.48
C LEU A 83 -7.67 10.46 -5.90
N GLN A 84 -6.93 10.04 -6.91
CA GLN A 84 -7.31 10.21 -8.31
C GLN A 84 -8.59 9.43 -8.64
N LYS A 85 -8.69 8.21 -8.14
CA LYS A 85 -9.86 7.38 -8.41
C LYS A 85 -11.12 7.91 -7.74
N ARG A 86 -10.98 8.57 -6.60
CA ARG A 86 -12.12 9.10 -5.86
C ARG A 86 -12.52 10.51 -6.31
N ALA A 87 -11.64 11.16 -7.01
CA ALA A 87 -11.95 12.48 -7.58
C ALA A 87 -12.78 12.32 -8.84
#